data_66eb1ae79308814c1add7d8dd96949cf
#
_entry.id   66eb1ae79308814c1add7d8dd96949cf
#
_cell.length_a   1.000
_cell.length_b   1.000
_cell.length_c   1.000
_cell.angle_alpha   90.00
_cell.angle_beta   90.00
_cell.angle_gamma   90.00
#
_symmetry.space_group_name_H-M   'P 1'
#
loop_
_entity.id
_entity.type
_entity.pdbx_description
1 polymer ?
#
loop_
_entity_poly.entity_id
_entity_poly.type
_entity_poly.pdbx_seq_one_letter_code
_entity_poly.pdbx_strand_id
1 'polypeptide(L)'
;MIEKLFHLKKNNTNARTEVIAGLTTFMTMAYILAVNPTMLSAAGMDSTAVLIATCLASFVGTMAMALLANYPFALAPGMGLNAYFAYTVCGNMGYSWKVALMAVFVEGIVFIVLSLTNVREAIFNAIPSTLKKGVSAGIGLFIAFIGLQGAHLVVSNSSTLVTYCDFAGNWHTQGICAVLALIGLIITVILYIKGFKGAILIGILVTWILGMLSQALGIYQVNVKEGFYSLYPSMHMTDFSKIGETFGQCFKADFHGVGILNFIIVLCSFLFVDMFDTIGTLVGVSSKAGMLDENEKLPNIKSALLADAIATSAGAVIGTSTTTTYVESSAGVGAGGRTGLA
;
A
#
# COMPACT_ATOMS: atom_id res chain seq x y z
N MET A 1 8.47 -5.93 30.88
CA MET A 1 7.22 -6.21 30.15
C MET A 1 7.53 -6.38 28.63
N ILE A 2 8.17 -5.42 28.00
CA ILE A 2 8.55 -5.45 26.56
C ILE A 2 9.39 -6.67 26.21
N GLU A 3 10.42 -7.02 26.99
CA GLU A 3 11.26 -8.19 26.79
C GLU A 3 10.49 -9.52 26.82
N LYS A 4 9.46 -9.63 27.68
CA LYS A 4 8.61 -10.84 27.77
C LYS A 4 7.70 -10.99 26.56
N LEU A 5 7.28 -9.85 25.96
CA LEU A 5 6.35 -9.86 24.81
C LEU A 5 7.10 -10.07 23.48
N PHE A 6 8.21 -9.38 23.29
CA PHE A 6 8.90 -9.33 21.99
C PHE A 6 10.21 -10.14 21.93
N HIS A 7 10.68 -10.68 23.07
CA HIS A 7 11.90 -11.51 23.13
C HIS A 7 13.14 -10.86 22.49
N LEU A 8 13.40 -9.60 22.82
CA LEU A 8 14.45 -8.76 22.20
C LEU A 8 15.83 -9.42 22.27
N LYS A 9 16.23 -9.95 23.45
CA LYS A 9 17.53 -10.61 23.63
C LYS A 9 17.67 -11.85 22.77
N LYS A 10 16.61 -12.65 22.64
CA LYS A 10 16.60 -13.86 21.79
C LYS A 10 16.79 -13.52 20.33
N ASN A 11 16.28 -12.35 19.89
CA ASN A 11 16.38 -11.87 18.51
C ASN A 11 17.59 -10.95 18.29
N ASN A 12 18.56 -10.92 19.21
CA ASN A 12 19.79 -10.13 19.14
C ASN A 12 19.55 -8.63 18.85
N THR A 13 18.53 -8.04 19.49
CA THR A 13 18.16 -6.65 19.31
C THR A 13 17.88 -5.95 20.65
N ASN A 14 17.60 -4.68 20.63
CA ASN A 14 17.26 -3.86 21.78
C ASN A 14 16.17 -2.84 21.42
N ALA A 15 15.49 -2.30 22.45
CA ALA A 15 14.35 -1.39 22.24
C ALA A 15 14.71 -0.14 21.43
N ARG A 16 15.93 0.42 21.58
CA ARG A 16 16.35 1.58 20.80
C ARG A 16 16.47 1.27 19.31
N THR A 17 17.06 0.13 18.98
CA THR A 17 17.19 -0.33 17.59
C THR A 17 15.82 -0.57 16.96
N GLU A 18 14.90 -1.22 17.71
CA GLU A 18 13.54 -1.48 17.23
C GLU A 18 12.76 -0.19 16.96
N VAL A 19 12.81 0.79 17.88
CA VAL A 19 12.14 2.09 17.69
C VAL A 19 12.71 2.84 16.49
N ILE A 20 14.03 2.83 16.28
CA ILE A 20 14.64 3.45 15.09
C ILE A 20 14.23 2.71 13.82
N ALA A 21 14.14 1.39 13.88
CA ALA A 21 13.69 0.57 12.76
C ALA A 21 12.22 0.86 12.40
N GLY A 22 11.34 0.92 13.41
CA GLY A 22 9.93 1.28 13.21
C GLY A 22 9.75 2.68 12.63
N LEU A 23 10.50 3.66 13.16
CA LEU A 23 10.49 5.01 12.59
C LEU A 23 10.99 5.02 11.13
N THR A 24 12.00 4.22 10.81
CA THR A 24 12.51 4.11 9.44
C THR A 24 11.48 3.49 8.51
N THR A 25 10.76 2.43 8.95
CA THR A 25 9.65 1.84 8.21
C THR A 25 8.54 2.87 7.98
N PHE A 26 8.12 3.58 9.05
CA PHE A 26 7.11 4.64 8.93
C PHE A 26 7.50 5.71 7.90
N MET A 27 8.74 6.20 7.95
CA MET A 27 9.23 7.21 7.00
C MET A 27 9.20 6.72 5.54
N THR A 28 9.36 5.43 5.30
CA THR A 28 9.33 4.88 3.94
C THR A 28 7.92 4.59 3.43
N MET A 29 6.96 4.32 4.33
CA MET A 29 5.59 4.00 3.96
C MET A 29 4.58 5.16 4.14
N ALA A 30 4.99 6.28 4.73
CA ALA A 30 4.10 7.40 5.05
C ALA A 30 3.37 8.00 3.84
N TYR A 31 3.89 7.80 2.63
CA TYR A 31 3.25 8.24 1.38
C TYR A 31 1.85 7.63 1.18
N ILE A 32 1.56 6.47 1.80
CA ILE A 32 0.25 5.81 1.66
C ILE A 32 -0.89 6.68 2.21
N LEU A 33 -0.58 7.54 3.17
CA LEU A 33 -1.55 8.49 3.75
C LEU A 33 -2.06 9.52 2.71
N ALA A 34 -1.30 9.78 1.67
CA ALA A 34 -1.71 10.63 0.55
C ALA A 34 -2.24 9.78 -0.63
N VAL A 35 -1.57 8.68 -0.94
CA VAL A 35 -1.86 7.88 -2.15
C VAL A 35 -3.17 7.10 -2.00
N ASN A 36 -3.41 6.45 -0.88
CA ASN A 36 -4.62 5.64 -0.71
C ASN A 36 -5.91 6.47 -0.76
N PRO A 37 -6.03 7.61 -0.06
CA PRO A 37 -7.20 8.49 -0.20
C PRO A 37 -7.42 8.96 -1.64
N THR A 38 -6.34 9.34 -2.33
CA THR A 38 -6.43 9.79 -3.73
C THR A 38 -6.95 8.69 -4.66
N MET A 39 -6.45 7.45 -4.51
CA MET A 39 -6.88 6.32 -5.34
C MET A 39 -8.32 5.91 -5.06
N LEU A 40 -8.71 5.77 -3.80
CA LEU A 40 -10.07 5.32 -3.45
C LEU A 40 -11.12 6.43 -3.67
N SER A 41 -10.71 7.70 -3.68
CA SER A 41 -11.60 8.80 -4.09
C SER A 41 -12.02 8.70 -5.55
N ALA A 42 -11.20 8.11 -6.42
CA ALA A 42 -11.58 7.81 -7.80
C ALA A 42 -12.74 6.80 -7.90
N ALA A 43 -12.93 5.97 -6.86
CA ALA A 43 -14.08 5.07 -6.71
C ALA A 43 -15.32 5.75 -6.08
N GLY A 44 -15.25 7.05 -5.77
CA GLY A 44 -16.34 7.82 -5.15
C GLY A 44 -16.38 7.76 -3.61
N MET A 45 -15.29 7.35 -2.94
CA MET A 45 -15.17 7.38 -1.49
C MET A 45 -14.73 8.77 -0.99
N ASP A 46 -15.18 9.19 0.19
CA ASP A 46 -14.69 10.45 0.80
C ASP A 46 -13.21 10.34 1.18
N SER A 47 -12.40 11.27 0.67
CA SER A 47 -10.94 11.25 0.85
C SER A 47 -10.53 11.33 2.32
N THR A 48 -11.24 12.11 3.14
CA THR A 48 -10.94 12.28 4.57
C THR A 48 -11.29 11.01 5.34
N ALA A 49 -12.44 10.40 5.03
CA ALA A 49 -12.83 9.12 5.63
C ALA A 49 -11.84 8.01 5.30
N VAL A 50 -11.39 7.93 4.04
CA VAL A 50 -10.36 6.97 3.61
C VAL A 50 -9.02 7.22 4.29
N LEU A 51 -8.61 8.48 4.49
CA LEU A 51 -7.39 8.80 5.24
C LEU A 51 -7.44 8.24 6.66
N ILE A 52 -8.54 8.49 7.37
CA ILE A 52 -8.74 7.98 8.73
C ILE A 52 -8.79 6.45 8.73
N ALA A 53 -9.52 5.86 7.78
CA ALA A 53 -9.60 4.41 7.62
C ALA A 53 -8.22 3.79 7.35
N THR A 54 -7.39 4.44 6.53
CA THR A 54 -6.00 4.01 6.25
C THR A 54 -5.16 3.98 7.51
N CYS A 55 -5.20 5.05 8.32
CA CYS A 55 -4.46 5.11 9.59
C CYS A 55 -4.90 4.00 10.55
N LEU A 56 -6.21 3.81 10.73
CA LEU A 56 -6.75 2.82 11.65
C LEU A 56 -6.48 1.39 11.18
N ALA A 57 -6.68 1.10 9.90
CA ALA A 57 -6.42 -0.22 9.34
C ALA A 57 -4.93 -0.59 9.41
N SER A 58 -4.04 0.36 9.09
CA SER A 58 -2.59 0.18 9.22
C SER A 58 -2.18 -0.07 10.67
N PHE A 59 -2.76 0.65 11.62
CA PHE A 59 -2.52 0.44 13.05
C PHE A 59 -2.98 -0.96 13.49
N VAL A 60 -4.21 -1.35 13.17
CA VAL A 60 -4.77 -2.67 13.54
C VAL A 60 -3.96 -3.79 12.90
N GLY A 61 -3.64 -3.67 11.60
CA GLY A 61 -2.88 -4.69 10.89
C GLY A 61 -1.45 -4.84 11.42
N THR A 62 -0.74 -3.74 11.63
CA THR A 62 0.63 -3.75 12.17
C THR A 62 0.65 -4.28 13.60
N MET A 63 -0.32 -3.91 14.44
CA MET A 63 -0.46 -4.46 15.78
C MET A 63 -0.75 -5.96 15.77
N ALA A 64 -1.61 -6.44 14.87
CA ALA A 64 -1.86 -7.87 14.70
C ALA A 64 -0.56 -8.62 14.32
N MET A 65 0.22 -8.09 13.38
CA MET A 65 1.51 -8.66 12.99
C MET A 65 2.50 -8.68 14.15
N ALA A 66 2.59 -7.56 14.89
CA ALA A 66 3.49 -7.45 16.04
C ALA A 66 3.15 -8.44 17.16
N LEU A 67 1.87 -8.61 17.46
CA LEU A 67 1.43 -9.43 18.60
C LEU A 67 1.30 -10.92 18.26
N LEU A 68 0.86 -11.28 17.06
CA LEU A 68 0.64 -12.67 16.66
C LEU A 68 1.90 -13.34 16.10
N ALA A 69 2.66 -12.60 15.28
CA ALA A 69 3.84 -13.14 14.61
C ALA A 69 5.18 -12.67 15.21
N ASN A 70 5.17 -11.58 15.95
CA ASN A 70 6.36 -10.91 16.48
C ASN A 70 7.38 -10.52 15.38
N TYR A 71 6.88 -10.04 14.23
CA TYR A 71 7.71 -9.59 13.12
C TYR A 71 7.71 -8.07 12.97
N PRO A 72 8.85 -7.47 12.52
CA PRO A 72 9.00 -6.03 12.29
C PRO A 72 8.40 -5.61 10.94
N PHE A 73 7.21 -6.10 10.61
CA PHE A 73 6.55 -5.85 9.33
C PHE A 73 5.33 -4.97 9.55
N ALA A 74 5.32 -3.82 8.89
CA ALA A 74 4.17 -2.93 8.88
C ALA A 74 3.17 -3.37 7.82
N LEU A 75 1.89 -3.18 8.11
CA LEU A 75 0.78 -3.44 7.20
C LEU A 75 0.05 -2.14 6.89
N ALA A 76 -0.37 -2.02 5.63
CA ALA A 76 -1.20 -0.92 5.17
C ALA A 76 -1.98 -1.32 3.90
N PRO A 77 -2.95 -0.50 3.41
CA PRO A 77 -3.67 -0.80 2.19
C PRO A 77 -2.74 -0.97 0.98
N GLY A 78 -2.79 -2.14 0.34
CA GLY A 78 -1.89 -2.53 -0.75
C GLY A 78 -2.16 -1.76 -2.04
N MET A 79 -1.14 -1.07 -2.61
CA MET A 79 -1.34 -0.18 -3.77
C MET A 79 -1.84 -0.90 -5.02
N GLY A 80 -1.36 -2.10 -5.29
CA GLY A 80 -1.81 -2.91 -6.42
C GLY A 80 -3.28 -3.28 -6.31
N LEU A 81 -3.71 -3.66 -5.11
CA LEU A 81 -5.09 -4.00 -4.78
C LEU A 81 -6.00 -2.76 -4.77
N ASN A 82 -5.48 -1.61 -4.32
CA ASN A 82 -6.18 -0.32 -4.39
C ASN A 82 -6.51 0.07 -5.83
N ALA A 83 -5.54 -0.11 -6.75
CA ALA A 83 -5.74 0.18 -8.16
C ALA A 83 -6.76 -0.78 -8.79
N TYR A 84 -6.69 -2.06 -8.48
CA TYR A 84 -7.69 -3.03 -8.91
C TYR A 84 -9.08 -2.67 -8.38
N PHE A 85 -9.19 -2.33 -7.09
CA PHE A 85 -10.41 -1.87 -6.44
C PHE A 85 -11.01 -0.65 -7.15
N ALA A 86 -10.21 0.43 -7.27
CA ALA A 86 -10.71 1.72 -7.72
C ALA A 86 -10.95 1.74 -9.25
N TYR A 87 -9.98 1.28 -10.03
CA TYR A 87 -10.03 1.44 -11.48
C TYR A 87 -10.67 0.27 -12.20
N THR A 88 -10.45 -0.97 -11.74
CA THR A 88 -11.02 -2.15 -12.40
C THR A 88 -12.43 -2.43 -11.88
N VAL A 89 -12.58 -2.66 -10.58
CA VAL A 89 -13.88 -3.07 -10.02
C VAL A 89 -14.88 -1.92 -10.04
N CYS A 90 -14.50 -0.74 -9.54
CA CYS A 90 -15.40 0.40 -9.51
C CYS A 90 -15.45 1.15 -10.85
N GLY A 91 -14.30 1.37 -11.50
CA GLY A 91 -14.22 2.12 -12.75
C GLY A 91 -14.73 1.33 -13.95
N ASN A 92 -14.05 0.24 -14.32
CA ASN A 92 -14.34 -0.50 -15.55
C ASN A 92 -15.57 -1.40 -15.44
N MET A 93 -15.76 -2.10 -14.29
CA MET A 93 -16.92 -2.98 -14.10
C MET A 93 -18.15 -2.21 -13.62
N GLY A 94 -18.00 -0.95 -13.17
CA GLY A 94 -19.09 -0.09 -12.73
C GLY A 94 -19.71 -0.50 -11.39
N TYR A 95 -19.04 -1.31 -10.58
CA TYR A 95 -19.56 -1.73 -9.29
C TYR A 95 -19.38 -0.64 -8.23
N SER A 96 -20.32 -0.54 -7.30
CA SER A 96 -20.20 0.39 -6.19
C SER A 96 -19.00 -0.01 -5.30
N TRP A 97 -18.32 0.98 -4.75
CA TRP A 97 -17.20 0.73 -3.82
C TRP A 97 -17.63 -0.07 -2.57
N LYS A 98 -18.91 -0.06 -2.21
CA LYS A 98 -19.44 -0.89 -1.12
C LYS A 98 -19.41 -2.38 -1.47
N VAL A 99 -19.71 -2.73 -2.73
CA VAL A 99 -19.60 -4.12 -3.23
C VAL A 99 -18.15 -4.54 -3.27
N ALA A 100 -17.25 -3.66 -3.69
CA ALA A 100 -15.81 -3.93 -3.67
C ALA A 100 -15.29 -4.13 -2.23
N LEU A 101 -15.71 -3.30 -1.26
CA LEU A 101 -15.39 -3.50 0.17
C LEU A 101 -15.92 -4.81 0.71
N MET A 102 -17.14 -5.22 0.30
CA MET A 102 -17.68 -6.52 0.70
C MET A 102 -16.86 -7.68 0.12
N ALA A 103 -16.36 -7.56 -1.11
CA ALA A 103 -15.47 -8.56 -1.69
C ALA A 103 -14.16 -8.67 -0.89
N VAL A 104 -13.56 -7.54 -0.51
CA VAL A 104 -12.37 -7.49 0.35
C VAL A 104 -12.65 -8.08 1.74
N PHE A 105 -13.82 -7.81 2.33
CA PHE A 105 -14.19 -8.39 3.61
C PHE A 105 -14.29 -9.93 3.53
N VAL A 106 -14.99 -10.44 2.50
CA VAL A 106 -15.12 -11.89 2.27
C VAL A 106 -13.76 -12.51 1.97
N GLU A 107 -12.90 -11.85 1.19
CA GLU A 107 -11.51 -12.22 0.96
C GLU A 107 -10.77 -12.47 2.27
N GLY A 108 -10.79 -11.48 3.17
CA GLY A 108 -10.14 -11.58 4.48
C GLY A 108 -10.66 -12.74 5.32
N ILE A 109 -11.98 -12.97 5.35
CA ILE A 109 -12.58 -14.12 6.04
C ILE A 109 -12.11 -15.45 5.42
N VAL A 110 -12.10 -15.55 4.10
CA VAL A 110 -11.59 -16.75 3.40
C VAL A 110 -10.12 -16.98 3.77
N PHE A 111 -9.29 -15.93 3.79
CA PHE A 111 -7.89 -16.05 4.19
C PHE A 111 -7.69 -16.44 5.66
N ILE A 112 -8.54 -15.96 6.58
CA ILE A 112 -8.51 -16.42 7.98
C ILE A 112 -8.73 -17.94 8.01
N VAL A 113 -9.78 -18.46 7.35
CA VAL A 113 -10.07 -19.88 7.29
C VAL A 113 -8.92 -20.68 6.67
N LEU A 114 -8.38 -20.23 5.54
CA LEU A 114 -7.24 -20.87 4.86
C LEU A 114 -5.96 -20.85 5.70
N SER A 115 -5.72 -19.80 6.48
CA SER A 115 -4.56 -19.70 7.37
C SER A 115 -4.68 -20.64 8.58
N LEU A 116 -5.89 -20.78 9.14
CA LEU A 116 -6.16 -21.71 10.25
C LEU A 116 -6.01 -23.17 9.83
N THR A 117 -6.40 -23.52 8.59
CA THR A 117 -6.35 -24.87 8.04
C THR A 117 -5.00 -25.25 7.39
N ASN A 118 -4.00 -24.38 7.42
CA ASN A 118 -2.70 -24.51 6.74
C ASN A 118 -2.78 -24.64 5.19
N VAL A 119 -3.94 -24.46 4.60
CA VAL A 119 -4.14 -24.56 3.14
C VAL A 119 -3.42 -23.42 2.43
N ARG A 120 -3.43 -22.20 2.99
CA ARG A 120 -2.72 -21.04 2.43
C ARG A 120 -1.22 -21.32 2.32
N GLU A 121 -0.62 -21.93 3.34
CA GLU A 121 0.79 -22.33 3.33
C GLU A 121 1.06 -23.46 2.30
N ALA A 122 0.17 -24.43 2.20
CA ALA A 122 0.29 -25.52 1.23
C ALA A 122 0.21 -25.00 -0.22
N ILE A 123 -0.75 -24.12 -0.52
CA ILE A 123 -0.86 -23.44 -1.83
C ILE A 123 0.44 -22.67 -2.13
N PHE A 124 0.96 -21.90 -1.16
CA PHE A 124 2.20 -21.19 -1.32
C PHE A 124 3.38 -22.09 -1.66
N ASN A 125 3.54 -23.19 -0.92
CA ASN A 125 4.64 -24.13 -1.14
C ASN A 125 4.52 -24.88 -2.48
N ALA A 126 3.30 -25.04 -3.01
CA ALA A 126 3.05 -25.64 -4.32
C ALA A 126 3.44 -24.74 -5.50
N ILE A 127 3.52 -23.41 -5.30
CA ILE A 127 3.85 -22.46 -6.38
C ILE A 127 5.37 -22.49 -6.65
N PRO A 128 5.80 -22.72 -7.92
CA PRO A 128 7.21 -22.69 -8.29
C PRO A 128 7.89 -21.35 -7.95
N SER A 129 9.15 -21.41 -7.51
CA SER A 129 9.92 -20.20 -7.12
C SER A 129 10.08 -19.20 -8.26
N THR A 130 10.19 -19.69 -9.51
CA THR A 130 10.25 -18.84 -10.71
C THR A 130 8.98 -18.03 -10.91
N LEU A 131 7.81 -18.63 -10.66
CA LEU A 131 6.52 -17.94 -10.77
C LEU A 131 6.38 -16.87 -9.66
N LYS A 132 6.78 -17.18 -8.43
CA LYS A 132 6.81 -16.21 -7.33
C LYS A 132 7.65 -14.98 -7.67
N LYS A 133 8.86 -15.18 -8.21
CA LYS A 133 9.74 -14.08 -8.66
C LYS A 133 9.13 -13.29 -9.82
N GLY A 134 8.50 -13.98 -10.77
CA GLY A 134 7.80 -13.34 -11.90
C GLY A 134 6.66 -12.45 -11.46
N VAL A 135 5.84 -12.93 -10.53
CA VAL A 135 4.72 -12.14 -9.96
C VAL A 135 5.25 -10.91 -9.22
N SER A 136 6.26 -11.06 -8.36
CA SER A 136 6.86 -9.92 -7.65
C SER A 136 7.41 -8.86 -8.60
N ALA A 137 8.07 -9.27 -9.69
CA ALA A 137 8.53 -8.34 -10.72
C ALA A 137 7.36 -7.66 -11.45
N GLY A 138 6.30 -8.41 -11.77
CA GLY A 138 5.08 -7.88 -12.40
C GLY A 138 4.38 -6.85 -11.53
N ILE A 139 4.24 -7.11 -10.23
CA ILE A 139 3.67 -6.15 -9.26
C ILE A 139 4.52 -4.88 -9.21
N GLY A 140 5.85 -5.00 -9.15
CA GLY A 140 6.75 -3.85 -9.16
C GLY A 140 6.61 -2.99 -10.42
N LEU A 141 6.54 -3.60 -11.59
CA LEU A 141 6.30 -2.90 -12.87
C LEU A 141 4.92 -2.25 -12.93
N PHE A 142 3.90 -2.91 -12.41
CA PHE A 142 2.54 -2.36 -12.33
C PHE A 142 2.48 -1.10 -11.44
N ILE A 143 3.10 -1.15 -10.24
CA ILE A 143 3.18 0.01 -9.34
C ILE A 143 3.97 1.15 -10.00
N ALA A 144 5.08 0.84 -10.67
CA ALA A 144 5.86 1.84 -11.42
C ALA A 144 5.02 2.50 -12.52
N PHE A 145 4.24 1.71 -13.27
CA PHE A 145 3.35 2.23 -14.31
C PHE A 145 2.27 3.17 -13.75
N ILE A 146 1.63 2.79 -12.62
CA ILE A 146 0.67 3.66 -11.93
C ILE A 146 1.35 4.95 -11.47
N GLY A 147 2.57 4.86 -10.94
CA GLY A 147 3.36 6.03 -10.55
C GLY A 147 3.65 6.97 -11.73
N LEU A 148 3.99 6.44 -12.91
CA LEU A 148 4.19 7.21 -14.14
C LEU A 148 2.91 7.89 -14.62
N GLN A 149 1.76 7.22 -14.47
CA GLN A 149 0.45 7.82 -14.78
C GLN A 149 0.07 8.92 -13.78
N GLY A 150 0.25 8.68 -12.47
CA GLY A 150 0.00 9.68 -11.43
C GLY A 150 0.92 10.90 -11.53
N ALA A 151 2.13 10.73 -12.05
CA ALA A 151 3.08 11.81 -12.36
C ALA A 151 2.76 12.53 -13.68
N HIS A 152 1.74 12.13 -14.41
CA HIS A 152 1.41 12.59 -15.76
C HIS A 152 2.52 12.41 -16.81
N LEU A 153 3.53 11.58 -16.55
CA LEU A 153 4.53 11.18 -17.54
C LEU A 153 3.94 10.31 -18.62
N VAL A 154 3.05 9.38 -18.23
CA VAL A 154 2.29 8.53 -19.12
C VAL A 154 0.82 8.95 -19.05
N VAL A 155 0.25 9.28 -20.20
CA VAL A 155 -1.15 9.70 -20.34
C VAL A 155 -1.88 8.81 -21.34
N SER A 156 -3.21 8.78 -21.26
CA SER A 156 -4.05 8.01 -22.17
C SER A 156 -3.98 8.54 -23.60
N ASN A 157 -3.97 7.63 -24.58
CA ASN A 157 -4.01 7.94 -25.99
C ASN A 157 -4.94 6.97 -26.72
N SER A 158 -5.82 7.47 -27.57
CA SER A 158 -6.83 6.65 -28.27
C SER A 158 -6.22 5.70 -29.32
N SER A 159 -5.06 6.01 -29.87
CA SER A 159 -4.43 5.21 -30.93
C SER A 159 -3.42 4.19 -30.39
N THR A 160 -2.63 4.59 -29.38
CA THR A 160 -1.53 3.77 -28.83
C THR A 160 -1.79 3.28 -27.41
N LEU A 161 -3.01 3.52 -26.88
CA LEU A 161 -3.44 3.29 -25.50
C LEU A 161 -2.76 4.25 -24.50
N VAL A 162 -1.46 4.45 -24.62
CA VAL A 162 -0.67 5.35 -23.78
C VAL A 162 0.34 6.12 -24.62
N THR A 163 0.66 7.33 -24.14
CA THR A 163 1.70 8.20 -24.72
C THR A 163 2.35 9.01 -23.58
N TYR A 164 3.42 9.76 -23.88
CA TYR A 164 3.96 10.73 -22.95
C TYR A 164 3.11 12.01 -22.93
N CYS A 165 3.20 12.80 -21.87
CA CYS A 165 2.46 14.06 -21.76
C CYS A 165 2.87 15.07 -22.85
N ASP A 166 1.94 15.91 -23.26
CA ASP A 166 2.23 17.04 -24.15
C ASP A 166 2.92 18.16 -23.36
N PHE A 167 4.25 18.19 -23.44
CA PHE A 167 5.06 19.21 -22.77
C PHE A 167 4.86 20.62 -23.36
N ALA A 168 4.50 20.72 -24.64
CA ALA A 168 4.33 22.02 -25.28
C ALA A 168 2.97 22.65 -24.98
N GLY A 169 1.89 21.86 -25.05
CA GLY A 169 0.53 22.35 -24.83
C GLY A 169 0.14 22.47 -23.36
N ASN A 170 0.66 21.57 -22.50
CA ASN A 170 0.26 21.48 -21.08
C ASN A 170 1.42 21.69 -20.09
N TRP A 171 2.38 22.59 -20.45
CA TRP A 171 3.58 22.82 -19.63
C TRP A 171 3.27 23.22 -18.19
N HIS A 172 2.34 24.14 -17.98
CA HIS A 172 2.04 24.73 -16.66
C HIS A 172 1.22 23.80 -15.73
N THR A 173 0.77 22.67 -16.23
CA THR A 173 0.02 21.65 -15.47
C THR A 173 0.73 20.31 -15.52
N GLN A 174 0.47 19.49 -16.54
CA GLN A 174 1.04 18.13 -16.67
C GLN A 174 2.56 18.15 -16.85
N GLY A 175 3.09 19.02 -17.72
CA GLY A 175 4.51 19.03 -18.05
C GLY A 175 5.41 19.30 -16.86
N ILE A 176 5.09 20.32 -16.06
CA ILE A 176 5.87 20.64 -14.85
C ILE A 176 5.75 19.54 -13.78
N CYS A 177 4.57 18.94 -13.62
CA CYS A 177 4.39 17.80 -12.71
C CYS A 177 5.27 16.62 -13.11
N ALA A 178 5.32 16.29 -14.39
CA ALA A 178 6.15 15.21 -14.94
C ALA A 178 7.65 15.48 -14.71
N VAL A 179 8.11 16.71 -14.95
CA VAL A 179 9.51 17.13 -14.70
C VAL A 179 9.85 17.06 -13.22
N LEU A 180 8.99 17.57 -12.34
CA LEU A 180 9.19 17.52 -10.89
C LEU A 180 9.23 16.08 -10.38
N ALA A 181 8.39 15.19 -10.91
CA ALA A 181 8.40 13.77 -10.55
C ALA A 181 9.72 13.09 -10.96
N LEU A 182 10.25 13.39 -12.16
CA LEU A 182 11.56 12.87 -12.59
C LEU A 182 12.70 13.38 -11.72
N ILE A 183 12.73 14.69 -11.40
CA ILE A 183 13.72 15.27 -10.50
C ILE A 183 13.63 14.61 -9.13
N GLY A 184 12.43 14.45 -8.57
CA GLY A 184 12.19 13.81 -7.30
C GLY A 184 12.64 12.34 -7.28
N LEU A 185 12.37 11.60 -8.36
CA LEU A 185 12.83 10.22 -8.52
C LEU A 185 14.36 10.15 -8.52
N ILE A 186 15.04 11.02 -9.28
CA ILE A 186 16.51 11.07 -9.32
C ILE A 186 17.08 11.37 -7.92
N ILE A 187 16.53 12.37 -7.23
CA ILE A 187 16.96 12.72 -5.87
C ILE A 187 16.77 11.52 -4.93
N THR A 188 15.61 10.88 -4.98
CA THR A 188 15.30 9.70 -4.15
C THR A 188 16.27 8.56 -4.41
N VAL A 189 16.57 8.26 -5.68
CA VAL A 189 17.52 7.21 -6.08
C VAL A 189 18.93 7.53 -5.58
N ILE A 190 19.40 8.79 -5.71
CA ILE A 190 20.71 9.21 -5.21
C ILE A 190 20.80 9.03 -3.69
N LEU A 191 19.78 9.46 -2.95
CA LEU A 191 19.72 9.31 -1.49
C LEU A 191 19.68 7.84 -1.08
N TYR A 192 18.93 7.02 -1.81
CA TYR A 192 18.83 5.57 -1.56
C TYR A 192 20.18 4.87 -1.78
N ILE A 193 20.88 5.17 -2.89
CA ILE A 193 22.21 4.59 -3.18
C ILE A 193 23.24 5.02 -2.12
N LYS A 194 23.15 6.27 -1.62
CA LYS A 194 24.01 6.77 -0.54
C LYS A 194 23.67 6.19 0.84
N GLY A 195 22.65 5.34 0.95
CA GLY A 195 22.24 4.69 2.20
C GLY A 195 21.55 5.61 3.21
N PHE A 196 20.98 6.74 2.77
CA PHE A 196 20.22 7.62 3.65
C PHE A 196 18.94 6.92 4.15
N LYS A 197 18.79 6.83 5.48
CA LYS A 197 17.56 6.32 6.09
C LYS A 197 16.41 7.28 5.78
N GLY A 198 15.28 6.74 5.31
CA GLY A 198 14.12 7.56 4.91
C GLY A 198 14.29 8.31 3.59
N ALA A 199 15.18 7.85 2.68
CA ALA A 199 15.44 8.45 1.37
C ALA A 199 14.14 8.73 0.59
N ILE A 200 13.16 7.82 0.66
CA ILE A 200 11.87 7.96 -0.02
C ILE A 200 11.10 9.17 0.51
N LEU A 201 10.93 9.27 1.85
CA LEU A 201 10.21 10.40 2.45
C LEU A 201 10.93 11.73 2.17
N ILE A 202 12.26 11.76 2.30
CA ILE A 202 13.05 12.96 1.99
C ILE A 202 12.86 13.36 0.53
N GLY A 203 12.89 12.40 -0.40
CA GLY A 203 12.64 12.64 -1.82
C GLY A 203 11.26 13.23 -2.08
N ILE A 204 10.21 12.68 -1.44
CA ILE A 204 8.85 13.19 -1.54
C ILE A 204 8.76 14.64 -1.02
N LEU A 205 9.30 14.91 0.18
CA LEU A 205 9.26 16.24 0.80
C LEU A 205 10.02 17.27 -0.06
N VAL A 206 11.21 16.92 -0.57
CA VAL A 206 11.98 17.81 -1.45
C VAL A 206 11.21 18.09 -2.75
N THR A 207 10.60 17.06 -3.36
CA THR A 207 9.79 17.24 -4.57
C THR A 207 8.58 18.14 -4.31
N TRP A 208 7.93 17.98 -3.16
CA TRP A 208 6.81 18.82 -2.76
C TRP A 208 7.23 20.29 -2.56
N ILE A 209 8.38 20.52 -1.89
CA ILE A 209 8.95 21.89 -1.74
C ILE A 209 9.26 22.50 -3.11
N LEU A 210 9.86 21.73 -4.03
CA LEU A 210 10.11 22.20 -5.40
C LEU A 210 8.80 22.50 -6.13
N GLY A 211 7.75 21.73 -5.90
CA GLY A 211 6.41 21.99 -6.41
C GLY A 211 5.84 23.33 -5.89
N MET A 212 5.93 23.57 -4.58
CA MET A 212 5.51 24.85 -3.98
C MET A 212 6.29 26.03 -4.55
N LEU A 213 7.60 25.88 -4.73
CA LEU A 213 8.44 26.91 -5.38
C LEU A 213 8.01 27.14 -6.83
N SER A 214 7.72 26.08 -7.58
CA SER A 214 7.22 26.19 -8.97
C SER A 214 5.88 26.92 -9.03
N GLN A 215 5.00 26.69 -8.06
CA GLN A 215 3.73 27.43 -7.94
C GLN A 215 3.97 28.90 -7.58
N ALA A 216 4.89 29.20 -6.65
CA ALA A 216 5.24 30.57 -6.27
C ALA A 216 5.83 31.36 -7.44
N LEU A 217 6.60 30.72 -8.32
CA LEU A 217 7.19 31.29 -9.51
C LEU A 217 6.22 31.38 -10.71
N GLY A 218 4.99 30.90 -10.57
CA GLY A 218 4.00 30.87 -11.65
C GLY A 218 4.28 29.84 -12.75
N ILE A 219 5.25 28.94 -12.53
CA ILE A 219 5.57 27.83 -13.47
C ILE A 219 4.49 26.75 -13.40
N TYR A 220 4.06 26.38 -12.19
CA TYR A 220 2.89 25.53 -11.97
C TYR A 220 1.65 26.40 -11.79
N GLN A 221 0.59 26.11 -12.55
CA GLN A 221 -0.68 26.81 -12.46
C GLN A 221 -1.78 25.88 -11.95
N VAL A 222 -2.52 26.35 -10.95
CA VAL A 222 -3.66 25.63 -10.38
C VAL A 222 -4.80 25.62 -11.40
N ASN A 223 -5.27 24.43 -11.77
CA ASN A 223 -6.44 24.23 -12.62
C ASN A 223 -7.33 23.12 -12.00
N VAL A 224 -8.20 23.52 -11.10
CA VAL A 224 -9.07 22.60 -10.36
C VAL A 224 -9.99 21.79 -11.28
N LYS A 225 -10.38 22.34 -12.45
CA LYS A 225 -11.23 21.65 -13.42
C LYS A 225 -10.54 20.44 -14.06
N GLU A 226 -9.22 20.49 -14.17
CA GLU A 226 -8.39 19.41 -14.71
C GLU A 226 -7.72 18.57 -13.60
N GLY A 227 -8.05 18.83 -12.33
CA GLY A 227 -7.51 18.07 -11.20
C GLY A 227 -6.17 18.57 -10.65
N PHE A 228 -5.70 19.76 -11.07
CA PHE A 228 -4.46 20.37 -10.57
C PHE A 228 -4.78 21.33 -9.41
N TYR A 229 -4.55 20.88 -8.19
CA TYR A 229 -4.82 21.64 -6.97
C TYR A 229 -3.61 22.43 -6.49
N SER A 230 -3.84 23.37 -5.55
CA SER A 230 -2.76 24.10 -4.89
C SER A 230 -1.84 23.14 -4.12
N LEU A 231 -0.54 23.33 -4.29
CA LEU A 231 0.50 22.55 -3.60
C LEU A 231 0.84 23.13 -2.21
N TYR A 232 0.28 24.29 -1.85
CA TYR A 232 0.44 24.84 -0.51
C TYR A 232 -0.36 24.05 0.52
N PRO A 233 0.24 23.75 1.69
CA PRO A 233 -0.47 23.05 2.76
C PRO A 233 -1.64 23.90 3.27
N SER A 234 -2.82 23.29 3.36
CA SER A 234 -3.97 23.90 4.02
C SER A 234 -4.06 23.33 5.45
N MET A 235 -4.00 24.19 6.44
CA MET A 235 -4.17 23.79 7.84
C MET A 235 -5.66 23.65 8.17
N HIS A 236 -6.23 22.53 7.79
CA HIS A 236 -7.58 22.15 8.21
C HIS A 236 -7.44 20.97 9.19
N MET A 237 -8.11 21.07 10.34
CA MET A 237 -8.21 19.91 11.24
C MET A 237 -9.04 18.83 10.55
N THR A 238 -8.53 17.61 10.56
CA THR A 238 -9.25 16.45 10.03
C THR A 238 -10.53 16.25 10.84
N ASP A 239 -11.66 16.22 10.15
CA ASP A 239 -12.95 15.90 10.77
C ASP A 239 -13.05 14.38 10.97
N PHE A 240 -12.78 13.94 12.20
CA PHE A 240 -12.80 12.52 12.57
C PHE A 240 -14.21 11.90 12.48
N SER A 241 -15.28 12.70 12.44
CA SER A 241 -16.64 12.18 12.28
C SER A 241 -16.86 11.55 10.90
N LYS A 242 -16.07 11.95 9.92
CA LYS A 242 -16.09 11.44 8.54
C LYS A 242 -15.84 9.92 8.44
N ILE A 243 -15.19 9.30 9.43
CA ILE A 243 -15.02 7.84 9.44
C ILE A 243 -16.34 7.09 9.31
N GLY A 244 -17.45 7.66 9.80
CA GLY A 244 -18.79 7.09 9.66
C GLY A 244 -19.27 6.92 8.22
N GLU A 245 -18.68 7.63 7.26
CA GLU A 245 -19.01 7.51 5.84
C GLU A 245 -18.47 6.21 5.21
N THR A 246 -17.42 5.64 5.76
CA THR A 246 -16.79 4.40 5.25
C THR A 246 -16.93 3.22 6.21
N PHE A 247 -16.97 3.46 7.52
CA PHE A 247 -17.04 2.41 8.53
C PHE A 247 -18.31 1.54 8.39
N GLY A 248 -18.12 0.23 8.29
CA GLY A 248 -19.19 -0.76 8.19
C GLY A 248 -19.99 -0.70 6.86
N GLN A 249 -19.56 0.09 5.90
CA GLN A 249 -20.26 0.21 4.62
C GLN A 249 -20.16 -1.04 3.75
N CYS A 250 -19.18 -1.92 3.98
CA CYS A 250 -19.13 -3.23 3.35
C CYS A 250 -20.42 -4.04 3.57
N PHE A 251 -21.04 -3.92 4.75
CA PHE A 251 -22.31 -4.62 5.07
C PHE A 251 -23.55 -3.96 4.44
N LYS A 252 -23.41 -2.79 3.83
CA LYS A 252 -24.47 -2.08 3.11
C LYS A 252 -24.30 -2.19 1.59
N ALA A 253 -23.59 -3.22 1.13
CA ALA A 253 -23.40 -3.48 -0.29
C ALA A 253 -24.73 -3.86 -0.94
N ASP A 254 -25.06 -3.16 -2.03
CA ASP A 254 -26.20 -3.49 -2.88
C ASP A 254 -25.71 -4.34 -4.06
N PHE A 255 -26.21 -5.57 -4.14
CA PHE A 255 -25.86 -6.53 -5.19
C PHE A 255 -26.81 -6.47 -6.39
N HIS A 256 -27.76 -5.52 -6.46
CA HIS A 256 -28.61 -5.34 -7.62
C HIS A 256 -27.74 -5.05 -8.86
N GLY A 257 -27.85 -5.90 -9.88
CA GLY A 257 -27.04 -5.81 -11.08
C GLY A 257 -25.66 -6.45 -11.01
N VAL A 258 -25.24 -6.96 -9.86
CA VAL A 258 -24.00 -7.72 -9.70
C VAL A 258 -24.32 -9.20 -9.76
N GLY A 259 -23.97 -9.86 -10.87
CA GLY A 259 -24.14 -11.31 -11.00
C GLY A 259 -23.25 -12.06 -9.99
N ILE A 260 -23.77 -13.12 -9.36
CA ILE A 260 -23.02 -13.94 -8.41
C ILE A 260 -21.68 -14.41 -9.00
N LEU A 261 -21.67 -14.85 -10.27
CA LEU A 261 -20.46 -15.28 -10.94
C LEU A 261 -19.41 -14.16 -11.04
N ASN A 262 -19.84 -12.94 -11.39
CA ASN A 262 -18.96 -11.78 -11.48
C ASN A 262 -18.39 -11.39 -10.11
N PHE A 263 -19.20 -11.47 -9.04
CA PHE A 263 -18.72 -11.25 -7.68
C PHE A 263 -17.67 -12.28 -7.26
N ILE A 264 -17.88 -13.56 -7.61
CA ILE A 264 -16.90 -14.63 -7.35
C ILE A 264 -15.60 -14.37 -8.12
N ILE A 265 -15.67 -13.92 -9.37
CA ILE A 265 -14.49 -13.58 -10.17
C ILE A 265 -13.71 -12.44 -9.51
N VAL A 266 -14.38 -11.38 -9.09
CA VAL A 266 -13.77 -10.25 -8.37
C VAL A 266 -13.12 -10.72 -7.08
N LEU A 267 -13.83 -11.52 -6.27
CA LEU A 267 -13.31 -12.11 -5.03
C LEU A 267 -12.07 -12.96 -5.28
N CYS A 268 -12.12 -13.88 -6.26
CA CYS A 268 -10.97 -14.70 -6.61
C CYS A 268 -9.78 -13.87 -7.08
N SER A 269 -10.02 -12.78 -7.83
CA SER A 269 -8.96 -11.88 -8.27
C SER A 269 -8.29 -11.19 -7.08
N PHE A 270 -9.05 -10.67 -6.11
CA PHE A 270 -8.49 -10.13 -4.88
C PHE A 270 -7.68 -11.19 -4.13
N LEU A 271 -8.25 -12.39 -3.90
CA LEU A 271 -7.58 -13.50 -3.22
C LEU A 271 -6.24 -13.87 -3.85
N PHE A 272 -6.18 -13.97 -5.19
CA PHE A 272 -4.94 -14.32 -5.88
C PHE A 272 -3.90 -13.20 -5.79
N VAL A 273 -4.30 -11.96 -6.03
CA VAL A 273 -3.37 -10.81 -6.01
C VAL A 273 -2.81 -10.61 -4.60
N ASP A 274 -3.67 -10.61 -3.57
CA ASP A 274 -3.23 -10.45 -2.18
C ASP A 274 -2.34 -11.62 -1.71
N MET A 275 -2.69 -12.85 -2.07
CA MET A 275 -1.87 -14.01 -1.73
C MET A 275 -0.44 -13.87 -2.27
N PHE A 276 -0.29 -13.44 -3.53
CA PHE A 276 1.03 -13.28 -4.13
C PHE A 276 1.77 -12.06 -3.56
N ASP A 277 1.08 -10.97 -3.32
CA ASP A 277 1.67 -9.74 -2.76
C ASP A 277 2.19 -9.98 -1.33
N THR A 278 1.33 -10.51 -0.44
CA THR A 278 1.70 -10.84 0.94
C THR A 278 2.89 -11.79 0.99
N ILE A 279 2.85 -12.87 0.20
CA ILE A 279 3.89 -13.89 0.26
C ILE A 279 5.19 -13.38 -0.36
N GLY A 280 5.09 -12.68 -1.49
CA GLY A 280 6.26 -12.06 -2.12
C GLY A 280 6.95 -11.09 -1.18
N THR A 281 6.18 -10.28 -0.47
CA THR A 281 6.67 -9.31 0.51
C THR A 281 7.24 -10.00 1.75
N LEU A 282 6.52 -10.95 2.36
CA LEU A 282 6.99 -11.67 3.54
C LEU A 282 8.32 -12.38 3.28
N VAL A 283 8.43 -13.12 2.16
CA VAL A 283 9.67 -13.82 1.81
C VAL A 283 10.78 -12.85 1.44
N GLY A 284 10.49 -11.82 0.65
CA GLY A 284 11.47 -10.83 0.20
C GLY A 284 12.08 -10.05 1.37
N VAL A 285 11.23 -9.54 2.29
CA VAL A 285 11.69 -8.80 3.47
C VAL A 285 12.41 -9.71 4.46
N SER A 286 11.90 -10.93 4.69
CA SER A 286 12.51 -11.90 5.60
C SER A 286 13.87 -12.40 5.11
N SER A 287 14.02 -12.62 3.81
CA SER A 287 15.30 -12.98 3.19
C SER A 287 16.34 -11.88 3.42
N LYS A 288 15.97 -10.63 3.17
CA LYS A 288 16.85 -9.48 3.43
C LYS A 288 17.20 -9.31 4.91
N ALA A 289 16.30 -9.75 5.79
CA ALA A 289 16.48 -9.73 7.25
C ALA A 289 17.36 -10.86 7.79
N GLY A 290 17.64 -11.89 6.99
CA GLY A 290 18.25 -13.14 7.47
C GLY A 290 17.35 -13.88 8.47
N MET A 291 16.03 -13.79 8.31
CA MET A 291 15.04 -14.42 9.20
C MET A 291 14.53 -15.75 8.68
N LEU A 292 14.98 -16.18 7.50
CA LEU A 292 14.64 -17.49 6.93
C LEU A 292 15.43 -18.59 7.63
N ASP A 293 14.81 -19.76 7.78
CA ASP A 293 15.47 -20.96 8.28
C ASP A 293 16.39 -21.60 7.22
N GLU A 294 17.06 -22.73 7.59
CA GLU A 294 17.95 -23.49 6.70
C GLU A 294 17.25 -24.03 5.43
N ASN A 295 15.92 -24.10 5.44
CA ASN A 295 15.10 -24.54 4.32
C ASN A 295 14.49 -23.37 3.54
N GLU A 296 15.01 -22.14 3.72
CA GLU A 296 14.50 -20.91 3.13
C GLU A 296 13.03 -20.59 3.49
N LYS A 297 12.54 -21.09 4.63
CA LYS A 297 11.18 -20.85 5.13
C LYS A 297 11.20 -19.81 6.23
N LEU A 298 10.13 -18.99 6.27
CA LEU A 298 9.92 -18.04 7.36
C LEU A 298 9.32 -18.79 8.57
N PRO A 299 10.01 -18.81 9.75
CA PRO A 299 9.43 -19.33 10.97
C PRO A 299 8.12 -18.57 11.29
N ASN A 300 7.12 -19.23 11.88
CA ASN A 300 5.82 -18.62 12.22
C ASN A 300 5.06 -17.97 11.05
N ILE A 301 5.31 -18.38 9.81
CA ILE A 301 4.61 -17.85 8.63
C ILE A 301 3.08 -17.91 8.78
N LYS A 302 2.56 -18.96 9.43
CA LYS A 302 1.13 -19.12 9.71
C LYS A 302 0.56 -17.96 10.51
N SER A 303 1.27 -17.51 11.56
CA SER A 303 0.84 -16.37 12.38
C SER A 303 0.91 -15.05 11.59
N ALA A 304 1.92 -14.89 10.74
CA ALA A 304 2.04 -13.71 9.87
C ALA A 304 0.90 -13.66 8.85
N LEU A 305 0.60 -14.79 8.19
CA LEU A 305 -0.51 -14.89 7.24
C LEU A 305 -1.88 -14.69 7.91
N LEU A 306 -2.04 -15.13 9.17
CA LEU A 306 -3.25 -14.87 9.93
C LEU A 306 -3.39 -13.39 10.31
N ALA A 307 -2.30 -12.74 10.72
CA ALA A 307 -2.29 -11.30 11.02
C ALA A 307 -2.67 -10.46 9.80
N ASP A 308 -2.16 -10.82 8.64
CA ASP A 308 -2.46 -10.21 7.35
C ASP A 308 -3.95 -10.37 6.98
N ALA A 309 -4.50 -11.57 7.13
CA ALA A 309 -5.93 -11.84 6.89
C ALA A 309 -6.87 -11.06 7.84
N ILE A 310 -6.47 -10.93 9.12
CA ILE A 310 -7.20 -10.09 10.09
C ILE A 310 -7.13 -8.61 9.68
N ALA A 311 -5.96 -8.14 9.22
CA ALA A 311 -5.79 -6.77 8.76
C ALA A 311 -6.68 -6.46 7.56
N THR A 312 -6.76 -7.36 6.57
CA THR A 312 -7.64 -7.25 5.39
C THR A 312 -9.10 -7.16 5.80
N SER A 313 -9.57 -8.09 6.66
CA SER A 313 -10.96 -8.07 7.14
C SER A 313 -11.30 -6.81 7.94
N ALA A 314 -10.40 -6.40 8.85
CA ALA A 314 -10.57 -5.18 9.64
C ALA A 314 -10.53 -3.93 8.75
N GLY A 315 -9.61 -3.86 7.79
CA GLY A 315 -9.51 -2.78 6.82
C GLY A 315 -10.80 -2.56 6.05
N ALA A 316 -11.40 -3.64 5.53
CA ALA A 316 -12.69 -3.58 4.83
C ALA A 316 -13.83 -3.07 5.70
N VAL A 317 -13.88 -3.48 6.99
CA VAL A 317 -14.88 -2.98 7.95
C VAL A 317 -14.66 -1.52 8.30
N ILE A 318 -13.41 -1.10 8.48
CA ILE A 318 -13.04 0.28 8.77
C ILE A 318 -13.32 1.18 7.54
N GLY A 319 -13.24 0.63 6.33
CA GLY A 319 -13.60 1.32 5.09
C GLY A 319 -12.40 1.66 4.22
N THR A 320 -11.43 0.76 4.14
CA THR A 320 -10.34 0.81 3.17
C THR A 320 -10.20 -0.53 2.44
N SER A 321 -9.41 -0.57 1.36
CA SER A 321 -9.16 -1.78 0.59
C SER A 321 -8.31 -2.80 1.36
N THR A 322 -7.95 -3.90 0.69
CA THR A 322 -7.10 -4.97 1.24
C THR A 322 -5.85 -4.41 1.92
N THR A 323 -5.72 -4.70 3.22
CA THR A 323 -4.59 -4.27 4.05
C THR A 323 -3.60 -5.42 4.17
N THR A 324 -2.41 -5.25 3.63
CA THR A 324 -1.40 -6.30 3.46
C THR A 324 -0.01 -5.88 3.95
N THR A 325 0.92 -6.82 4.02
CA THR A 325 2.29 -6.59 4.46
C THR A 325 3.06 -5.74 3.45
N TYR A 326 3.77 -4.70 3.94
CA TYR A 326 4.48 -3.70 3.11
C TYR A 326 5.94 -4.04 2.90
N VAL A 327 6.38 -3.96 1.63
CA VAL A 327 7.79 -4.16 1.23
C VAL A 327 8.72 -3.10 1.81
N GLU A 328 8.22 -1.92 2.13
CA GLU A 328 8.92 -0.82 2.81
C GLU A 328 9.42 -1.23 4.21
N SER A 329 8.83 -2.24 4.82
CA SER A 329 9.35 -2.86 6.06
C SER A 329 10.81 -3.31 5.91
N SER A 330 11.26 -3.56 4.67
CA SER A 330 12.66 -3.87 4.37
C SER A 330 13.63 -2.76 4.79
N ALA A 331 13.19 -1.52 4.86
CA ALA A 331 14.00 -0.39 5.33
C ALA A 331 14.23 -0.44 6.85
N GLY A 332 13.18 -0.72 7.63
CA GLY A 332 13.29 -0.91 9.07
C GLY A 332 14.09 -2.14 9.45
N VAL A 333 13.87 -3.24 8.74
CA VAL A 333 14.67 -4.46 8.88
C VAL A 333 16.15 -4.18 8.56
N GLY A 334 16.44 -3.42 7.52
CA GLY A 334 17.78 -2.95 7.17
C GLY A 334 18.39 -2.03 8.24
N ALA A 335 17.56 -1.32 9.02
CA ALA A 335 17.97 -0.51 10.16
C ALA A 335 18.19 -1.32 11.46
N GLY A 336 17.92 -2.63 11.44
CA GLY A 336 18.15 -3.56 12.54
C GLY A 336 16.88 -4.05 13.24
N GLY A 337 15.69 -3.76 12.75
CA GLY A 337 14.42 -4.31 13.26
C GLY A 337 14.36 -5.83 13.13
N ARG A 338 13.93 -6.50 14.18
CA ARG A 338 13.89 -7.97 14.25
C ARG A 338 12.63 -8.49 14.93
N THR A 339 11.87 -7.64 15.58
CA THR A 339 10.72 -8.02 16.39
C THR A 339 9.52 -7.12 16.13
N GLY A 340 8.35 -7.53 16.61
CA GLY A 340 7.12 -6.73 16.53
C GLY A 340 7.14 -5.42 17.35
N LEU A 341 8.24 -5.10 18.02
CA LEU A 341 8.42 -3.80 18.68
C LEU A 341 8.78 -2.69 17.69
N ALA A 342 9.32 -3.03 16.53
CA ALA A 342 9.59 -2.08 15.47
C ALA A 342 8.30 -1.62 14.81
#